data_7bca2e44da527aad3130a9bd4a764408
#
_entry.id   7bca2e44da527aad3130a9bd4a764408
#
_cell.length_a   1.000
_cell.length_b   1.000
_cell.length_c   1.000
_cell.angle_alpha   90.00
_cell.angle_beta   90.00
_cell.angle_gamma   90.00
#
_symmetry.space_group_name_H-M   'P 1'
#
loop_
_entity.id
_entity.type
_entity.pdbx_description
1 polymer ?
#
loop_
_entity_poly.entity_id
_entity_poly.type
_entity_poly.pdbx_seq_one_letter_code
_entity_poly.pdbx_strand_id
1 'polypeptide(L)'
;MTLRRTHLVAVGLLALSFPGLHAQSPQQIIQQVVDVERKADQNDHSNWIFLEESDKPKEHLVQWVAATQRGSVERILEKDDQQLPEPRQRDLIEKFLHDTRAQNKQVEEANHDNRQIDDLLKLLPAAFIWTETGSTATTTSLHFDPAPNFHPPTREARVFASMTGDLVVDNQQHRICKIKGHLFHDVTFGGGLLGRLKEKSSFALEQQQVGPSYWELSQIHVHLEGNALLFKSVSLQQDDKRSKFQPEPGDVTLEQAAILVMNEPNLLACGEPVAAVAGSQPPAPCGEKIKRADFKP
;
A
#
# COMPACT_ATOMS: atom_id res chain seq x y z
N MET A 1 10.48 -29.41 -85.31
CA MET A 1 9.85 -30.23 -84.26
C MET A 1 10.37 -29.67 -82.95
N THR A 2 9.60 -28.69 -82.40
CA THR A 2 9.99 -27.83 -81.26
C THR A 2 9.17 -28.17 -80.04
N LEU A 3 9.82 -28.75 -78.97
CA LEU A 3 9.22 -29.06 -77.71
C LEU A 3 9.16 -27.79 -76.85
N ARG A 4 7.93 -27.35 -76.49
CA ARG A 4 7.66 -26.31 -75.47
C ARG A 4 7.72 -26.95 -74.09
N ARG A 5 8.63 -26.42 -73.23
CA ARG A 5 8.70 -26.73 -71.80
C ARG A 5 7.75 -25.74 -71.05
N THR A 6 6.74 -26.28 -70.41
CA THR A 6 5.85 -25.59 -69.50
C THR A 6 6.47 -25.55 -68.11
N HIS A 7 6.79 -24.39 -67.56
CA HIS A 7 7.19 -24.22 -66.16
C HIS A 7 5.96 -24.07 -65.27
N LEU A 8 5.75 -25.05 -64.40
CA LEU A 8 4.79 -24.96 -63.30
C LEU A 8 5.44 -24.13 -62.15
N VAL A 9 4.87 -22.96 -61.89
CA VAL A 9 5.22 -22.13 -60.72
C VAL A 9 4.35 -22.58 -59.57
N ALA A 10 4.96 -23.28 -58.60
CA ALA A 10 4.30 -23.63 -57.32
C ALA A 10 4.36 -22.41 -56.39
N VAL A 11 3.24 -21.75 -56.20
CA VAL A 11 3.05 -20.69 -55.18
C VAL A 11 2.90 -21.36 -53.84
N GLY A 12 3.97 -21.40 -53.04
CA GLY A 12 3.93 -21.83 -51.64
C GLY A 12 3.26 -20.76 -50.77
N LEU A 13 2.08 -21.03 -50.26
CA LEU A 13 1.44 -20.25 -49.20
C LEU A 13 2.23 -20.45 -47.90
N LEU A 14 3.07 -19.48 -47.52
CA LEU A 14 3.62 -19.38 -46.18
C LEU A 14 2.49 -18.92 -45.22
N ALA A 15 1.92 -19.86 -44.47
CA ALA A 15 1.05 -19.55 -43.33
C ALA A 15 1.90 -18.91 -42.22
N LEU A 16 1.90 -17.59 -42.11
CA LEU A 16 2.43 -16.87 -40.96
C LEU A 16 1.54 -17.18 -39.75
N SER A 17 1.95 -18.17 -38.96
CA SER A 17 1.40 -18.40 -37.63
C SER A 17 1.84 -17.24 -36.73
N PHE A 18 0.98 -16.24 -36.56
CA PHE A 18 1.16 -15.25 -35.51
C PHE A 18 1.02 -15.97 -34.16
N PRO A 19 2.02 -15.96 -33.26
CA PRO A 19 1.79 -16.40 -31.90
C PRO A 19 0.72 -15.48 -31.32
N GLY A 20 -0.44 -16.07 -31.00
CA GLY A 20 -1.51 -15.33 -30.36
C GLY A 20 -0.95 -14.71 -29.09
N LEU A 21 -1.06 -13.40 -28.93
CA LEU A 21 -0.88 -12.74 -27.65
C LEU A 21 -1.90 -13.38 -26.68
N HIS A 22 -1.45 -14.35 -25.91
CA HIS A 22 -2.27 -14.89 -24.83
C HIS A 22 -2.32 -13.80 -23.77
N ALA A 23 -3.47 -13.17 -23.60
CA ALA A 23 -3.71 -12.29 -22.46
C ALA A 23 -3.42 -13.08 -21.19
N GLN A 24 -2.64 -12.50 -20.28
CA GLN A 24 -2.36 -13.14 -18.98
C GLN A 24 -3.68 -13.39 -18.24
N SER A 25 -3.79 -14.54 -17.61
CA SER A 25 -4.97 -14.79 -16.75
C SER A 25 -4.89 -13.91 -15.49
N PRO A 26 -6.02 -13.55 -14.88
CA PRO A 26 -6.04 -12.80 -13.61
C PRO A 26 -5.17 -13.44 -12.53
N GLN A 27 -5.10 -14.77 -12.50
CA GLN A 27 -4.25 -15.53 -11.58
C GLN A 27 -2.74 -15.33 -11.85
N GLN A 28 -2.35 -15.22 -13.12
CA GLN A 28 -0.96 -14.93 -13.49
C GLN A 28 -0.58 -13.49 -13.16
N ILE A 29 -1.51 -12.54 -13.37
CA ILE A 29 -1.31 -11.14 -13.02
C ILE A 29 -1.04 -11.01 -11.51
N ILE A 30 -1.89 -11.60 -10.66
CA ILE A 30 -1.70 -11.48 -9.20
C ILE A 30 -0.43 -12.17 -8.72
N GLN A 31 -0.06 -13.30 -9.31
CA GLN A 31 1.20 -13.96 -8.96
C GLN A 31 2.39 -13.04 -9.27
N GLN A 32 2.40 -12.41 -10.45
CA GLN A 32 3.43 -11.47 -10.84
C GLN A 32 3.47 -10.24 -9.93
N VAL A 33 2.32 -9.67 -9.60
CA VAL A 33 2.20 -8.54 -8.66
C VAL A 33 2.80 -8.88 -7.30
N VAL A 34 2.42 -10.01 -6.72
CA VAL A 34 2.97 -10.46 -5.42
C VAL A 34 4.49 -10.64 -5.48
N ASP A 35 5.01 -11.24 -6.55
CA ASP A 35 6.45 -11.42 -6.73
C ASP A 35 7.19 -10.09 -6.87
N VAL A 36 6.59 -9.10 -7.55
CA VAL A 36 7.16 -7.75 -7.71
C VAL A 36 7.11 -6.97 -6.40
N GLU A 37 5.97 -6.96 -5.69
CA GLU A 37 5.84 -6.27 -4.39
C GLU A 37 6.86 -6.79 -3.39
N ARG A 38 6.97 -8.10 -3.26
CA ARG A 38 7.93 -8.73 -2.35
C ARG A 38 9.39 -8.46 -2.70
N LYS A 39 9.72 -8.44 -4.00
CA LYS A 39 11.07 -8.06 -4.45
C LYS A 39 11.37 -6.60 -4.20
N ALA A 40 10.38 -5.73 -4.38
CA ALA A 40 10.52 -4.31 -4.09
C ALA A 40 10.79 -4.10 -2.59
N ASP A 41 9.99 -4.70 -1.70
CA ASP A 41 10.20 -4.62 -0.25
C ASP A 41 11.60 -5.10 0.18
N GLN A 42 12.10 -6.18 -0.42
CA GLN A 42 13.43 -6.74 -0.11
C GLN A 42 14.60 -5.91 -0.63
N ASN A 43 14.43 -5.15 -1.72
CA ASN A 43 15.50 -4.42 -2.41
C ASN A 43 15.39 -2.90 -2.25
N ASP A 44 14.25 -2.40 -1.80
CA ASP A 44 14.07 -0.98 -1.55
C ASP A 44 14.63 -0.62 -0.17
N HIS A 45 15.70 0.13 -0.17
CA HIS A 45 16.33 0.69 1.02
C HIS A 45 16.21 2.22 1.01
N SER A 46 15.32 2.77 0.18
CA SER A 46 15.06 4.20 0.15
C SER A 46 14.37 4.64 1.45
N ASN A 47 14.69 5.83 1.87
CA ASN A 47 14.04 6.48 3.01
C ASN A 47 13.37 7.75 2.51
N TRP A 48 12.24 8.08 3.11
CA TRP A 48 11.41 9.19 2.68
C TRP A 48 11.01 10.08 3.84
N ILE A 49 11.01 11.40 3.59
CA ILE A 49 10.29 12.35 4.41
C ILE A 49 8.91 12.55 3.78
N PHE A 50 7.87 12.56 4.59
CA PHE A 50 6.52 12.82 4.13
C PHE A 50 5.68 13.51 5.20
N LEU A 51 4.65 14.23 4.75
CA LEU A 51 3.60 14.75 5.62
C LEU A 51 2.53 13.67 5.80
N GLU A 52 2.22 13.36 7.05
CA GLU A 52 1.16 12.41 7.42
C GLU A 52 0.04 13.14 8.18
N GLU A 53 -1.20 12.88 7.77
CA GLU A 53 -2.43 13.20 8.48
C GLU A 53 -3.04 11.86 8.92
N SER A 54 -3.17 11.64 10.23
CA SER A 54 -3.64 10.39 10.82
C SER A 54 -4.83 10.63 11.73
N ASP A 55 -5.95 9.99 11.39
CA ASP A 55 -7.19 10.01 12.17
C ASP A 55 -7.43 8.65 12.82
N LYS A 56 -7.51 8.63 14.14
CA LYS A 56 -7.89 7.49 14.97
C LYS A 56 -9.03 7.89 15.92
N PRO A 57 -9.79 6.96 16.52
CA PRO A 57 -10.99 7.30 17.29
C PRO A 57 -10.81 8.32 18.42
N LYS A 58 -9.59 8.53 18.88
CA LYS A 58 -9.27 9.40 20.02
C LYS A 58 -8.05 10.26 19.78
N GLU A 59 -7.59 10.34 18.56
CA GLU A 59 -6.37 11.05 18.24
C GLU A 59 -6.39 11.48 16.76
N HIS A 60 -6.22 12.76 16.54
CA HIS A 60 -5.93 13.33 15.24
C HIS A 60 -4.51 13.90 15.26
N LEU A 61 -3.68 13.54 14.28
CA LEU A 61 -2.30 14.00 14.16
C LEU A 61 -2.03 14.53 12.77
N VAL A 62 -1.33 15.68 12.69
CA VAL A 62 -0.67 16.15 11.48
C VAL A 62 0.82 16.26 11.79
N GLN A 63 1.65 15.56 11.04
CA GLN A 63 3.07 15.43 11.35
C GLN A 63 3.96 15.25 10.12
N TRP A 64 5.20 15.74 10.20
CA TRP A 64 6.26 15.33 9.32
C TRP A 64 6.92 14.06 9.86
N VAL A 65 7.12 13.07 9.00
CA VAL A 65 7.76 11.80 9.33
C VAL A 65 9.00 11.64 8.46
N ALA A 66 10.13 11.38 9.07
CA ALA A 66 11.36 10.95 8.39
C ALA A 66 11.63 9.49 8.73
N ALA A 67 11.53 8.60 7.74
CA ALA A 67 11.77 7.17 7.89
C ALA A 67 13.27 6.88 7.77
N THR A 68 13.83 6.09 8.68
CA THR A 68 15.22 5.63 8.63
C THR A 68 15.30 4.12 8.83
N GLN A 69 16.45 3.53 8.55
CA GLN A 69 16.70 2.11 8.84
C GLN A 69 16.60 1.76 10.35
N ARG A 70 16.60 2.77 11.23
CA ARG A 70 16.57 2.60 12.69
C ARG A 70 15.26 3.09 13.33
N GLY A 71 14.21 3.23 12.53
CA GLY A 71 12.93 3.76 12.96
C GLY A 71 12.61 5.10 12.30
N SER A 72 11.57 5.76 12.74
CA SER A 72 11.09 7.03 12.18
C SER A 72 11.15 8.14 13.22
N VAL A 73 11.52 9.34 12.77
CA VAL A 73 11.42 10.55 13.59
C VAL A 73 10.18 11.32 13.17
N GLU A 74 9.34 11.66 14.13
CA GLU A 74 8.05 12.33 13.93
C GLU A 74 8.11 13.75 14.52
N ARG A 75 7.80 14.74 13.68
CA ARG A 75 7.58 16.13 14.10
C ARG A 75 6.11 16.41 14.08
N ILE A 76 5.46 16.38 15.24
CA ILE A 76 4.03 16.63 15.38
C ILE A 76 3.76 18.14 15.25
N LEU A 77 3.02 18.53 14.21
CA LEU A 77 2.59 19.90 13.97
C LEU A 77 1.28 20.20 14.68
N GLU A 78 0.36 19.23 14.64
CA GLU A 78 -0.97 19.36 15.23
C GLU A 78 -1.36 18.04 15.91
N LYS A 79 -2.00 18.16 17.06
CA LYS A 79 -2.58 17.04 17.79
C LYS A 79 -3.97 17.44 18.30
N ASP A 80 -5.00 16.64 17.97
CA ASP A 80 -6.38 16.83 18.39
C ASP A 80 -6.88 18.27 18.09
N ASP A 81 -6.70 18.74 16.84
CA ASP A 81 -7.02 20.07 16.34
C ASP A 81 -6.27 21.22 17.05
N GLN A 82 -5.19 20.92 17.78
CA GLN A 82 -4.37 21.91 18.46
C GLN A 82 -2.96 21.94 17.87
N GLN A 83 -2.56 23.10 17.35
CA GLN A 83 -1.20 23.31 16.87
C GLN A 83 -0.19 23.23 18.02
N LEU A 84 0.86 22.45 17.83
CA LEU A 84 1.97 22.37 18.79
C LEU A 84 2.97 23.49 18.54
N PRO A 85 3.30 24.29 19.58
CA PRO A 85 4.37 25.28 19.48
C PRO A 85 5.71 24.59 19.18
N GLU A 86 6.54 25.25 18.37
CA GLU A 86 7.85 24.67 17.95
C GLU A 86 8.73 24.19 19.12
N PRO A 87 8.82 24.88 20.27
CA PRO A 87 9.58 24.35 21.41
C PRO A 87 9.06 22.99 21.89
N ARG A 88 7.73 22.77 21.83
CA ARG A 88 7.13 21.50 22.21
C ARG A 88 7.40 20.40 21.19
N GLN A 89 7.40 20.75 19.92
CA GLN A 89 7.78 19.81 18.83
C GLN A 89 9.20 19.32 19.04
N ARG A 90 10.15 20.23 19.33
CA ARG A 90 11.55 19.88 19.63
C ARG A 90 11.70 19.00 20.87
N ASP A 91 11.03 19.34 21.95
CA ASP A 91 11.05 18.56 23.19
C ASP A 91 10.59 17.10 22.99
N LEU A 92 9.58 16.88 22.15
CA LEU A 92 9.10 15.53 21.82
C LEU A 92 10.13 14.74 21.01
N ILE A 93 10.76 15.38 20.01
CA ILE A 93 11.82 14.75 19.22
C ILE A 93 13.03 14.43 20.11
N GLU A 94 13.50 15.37 20.94
CA GLU A 94 14.62 15.17 21.85
C GLU A 94 14.36 14.02 22.82
N LYS A 95 13.15 13.92 23.38
CA LYS A 95 12.77 12.80 24.24
C LYS A 95 12.87 11.46 23.50
N PHE A 96 12.38 11.40 22.26
CA PHE A 96 12.50 10.19 21.46
C PHE A 96 13.94 9.83 21.16
N LEU A 97 14.79 10.80 20.80
CA LEU A 97 16.22 10.56 20.52
C LEU A 97 16.98 10.03 21.74
N HIS A 98 16.54 10.34 22.96
CA HIS A 98 17.14 9.84 24.21
C HIS A 98 16.44 8.58 24.77
N ASP A 99 15.36 8.11 24.16
CA ASP A 99 14.63 6.92 24.60
C ASP A 99 14.92 5.72 23.71
N THR A 100 16.06 5.08 23.95
CA THR A 100 16.47 3.84 23.24
C THR A 100 15.40 2.73 23.33
N ARG A 101 14.61 2.69 24.41
CA ARG A 101 13.55 1.68 24.56
C ARG A 101 12.40 1.95 23.58
N ALA A 102 11.99 3.22 23.44
CA ALA A 102 10.96 3.60 22.46
C ALA A 102 11.44 3.33 21.03
N GLN A 103 12.70 3.66 20.70
CA GLN A 103 13.30 3.39 19.39
C GLN A 103 13.31 1.89 19.08
N ASN A 104 13.80 1.05 19.99
CA ASN A 104 13.83 -0.40 19.79
C ASN A 104 12.41 -0.98 19.61
N LYS A 105 11.46 -0.51 20.42
CA LYS A 105 10.07 -0.94 20.32
C LYS A 105 9.47 -0.60 18.94
N GLN A 106 9.71 0.60 18.42
CA GLN A 106 9.24 1.02 17.09
C GLN A 106 9.80 0.10 15.99
N VAL A 107 11.11 -0.19 16.04
CA VAL A 107 11.77 -1.10 15.08
C VAL A 107 11.23 -2.53 15.18
N GLU A 108 11.03 -3.05 16.40
CA GLU A 108 10.48 -4.39 16.62
C GLU A 108 9.05 -4.50 16.09
N GLU A 109 8.20 -3.50 16.33
CA GLU A 109 6.83 -3.43 15.83
C GLU A 109 6.81 -3.36 14.30
N ALA A 110 7.59 -2.46 13.69
CA ALA A 110 7.70 -2.36 12.23
C ALA A 110 8.16 -3.68 11.59
N ASN A 111 9.20 -4.32 12.15
CA ASN A 111 9.69 -5.60 11.66
C ASN A 111 8.68 -6.74 11.83
N HIS A 112 7.87 -6.70 12.88
CA HIS A 112 6.79 -7.67 13.08
C HIS A 112 5.69 -7.49 12.04
N ASP A 113 5.25 -6.27 11.83
CA ASP A 113 4.19 -5.93 10.87
C ASP A 113 4.61 -6.23 9.43
N ASN A 114 5.83 -5.89 9.05
CA ASN A 114 6.38 -6.21 7.72
C ASN A 114 6.38 -7.72 7.46
N ARG A 115 6.78 -8.54 8.45
CA ARG A 115 6.72 -10.00 8.30
C ARG A 115 5.30 -10.52 8.15
N GLN A 116 4.34 -9.98 8.91
CA GLN A 116 2.94 -10.36 8.78
C GLN A 116 2.37 -10.00 7.41
N ILE A 117 2.69 -8.80 6.92
CA ILE A 117 2.26 -8.33 5.59
C ILE A 117 2.86 -9.24 4.50
N ASP A 118 4.16 -9.54 4.54
CA ASP A 118 4.81 -10.43 3.56
C ASP A 118 4.18 -11.85 3.59
N ASP A 119 3.89 -12.38 4.77
CA ASP A 119 3.25 -13.69 4.91
C ASP A 119 1.82 -13.71 4.37
N LEU A 120 1.03 -12.65 4.57
CA LEU A 120 -0.31 -12.52 4.01
C LEU A 120 -0.26 -12.28 2.49
N LEU A 121 0.66 -11.47 2.02
CA LEU A 121 0.84 -11.17 0.59
C LEU A 121 1.13 -12.45 -0.21
N LYS A 122 1.97 -13.34 0.30
CA LYS A 122 2.26 -14.66 -0.31
C LYS A 122 1.02 -15.51 -0.52
N LEU A 123 0.01 -15.35 0.31
CA LEU A 123 -1.20 -16.17 0.26
C LEU A 123 -2.22 -15.66 -0.76
N LEU A 124 -2.17 -14.39 -1.18
CA LEU A 124 -3.15 -13.78 -2.07
C LEU A 124 -3.46 -14.61 -3.33
N PRO A 125 -2.45 -15.13 -4.07
CA PRO A 125 -2.73 -15.92 -5.27
C PRO A 125 -3.55 -17.19 -4.99
N ALA A 126 -3.35 -17.83 -3.84
CA ALA A 126 -4.02 -19.09 -3.50
C ALA A 126 -5.31 -18.88 -2.69
N ALA A 127 -5.41 -17.76 -1.96
CA ALA A 127 -6.52 -17.47 -1.07
C ALA A 127 -7.79 -17.06 -1.83
N PHE A 128 -7.66 -16.55 -3.07
CA PHE A 128 -8.76 -15.96 -3.79
C PHE A 128 -8.87 -16.48 -5.23
N ILE A 129 -10.11 -16.45 -5.72
CA ILE A 129 -10.44 -16.50 -7.15
C ILE A 129 -10.41 -15.06 -7.65
N TRP A 130 -9.63 -14.82 -8.69
CA TRP A 130 -9.42 -13.50 -9.27
C TRP A 130 -10.17 -13.36 -10.60
N THR A 131 -10.90 -12.28 -10.75
CA THR A 131 -11.67 -11.96 -11.98
C THR A 131 -11.28 -10.57 -12.46
N GLU A 132 -10.90 -10.42 -13.73
CA GLU A 132 -10.68 -9.12 -14.34
C GLU A 132 -12.02 -8.41 -14.53
N THR A 133 -12.12 -7.20 -13.98
CA THR A 133 -13.34 -6.36 -14.07
C THR A 133 -13.16 -5.17 -15.01
N GLY A 134 -11.95 -4.88 -15.40
CA GLY A 134 -11.63 -3.83 -16.37
C GLY A 134 -10.15 -3.67 -16.60
N SER A 135 -9.80 -3.11 -17.76
CA SER A 135 -8.41 -2.81 -18.09
C SER A 135 -8.35 -1.51 -18.89
N THR A 136 -7.32 -0.72 -18.64
CA THR A 136 -6.95 0.49 -19.39
C THR A 136 -5.53 0.31 -19.94
N ALA A 137 -5.01 1.33 -20.62
CA ALA A 137 -3.62 1.31 -21.05
C ALA A 137 -2.61 1.25 -19.89
N THR A 138 -2.99 1.80 -18.72
CA THR A 138 -2.08 1.95 -17.57
C THR A 138 -2.42 1.06 -16.41
N THR A 139 -3.65 0.59 -16.26
CA THR A 139 -4.08 -0.19 -15.09
C THR A 139 -4.97 -1.36 -15.47
N THR A 140 -4.91 -2.42 -14.66
CA THR A 140 -5.84 -3.55 -14.69
C THR A 140 -6.56 -3.64 -13.35
N SER A 141 -7.90 -3.77 -13.40
CA SER A 141 -8.75 -3.93 -12.23
C SER A 141 -9.15 -5.39 -12.07
N LEU A 142 -8.95 -5.93 -10.89
CA LEU A 142 -9.29 -7.29 -10.52
C LEU A 142 -10.25 -7.28 -9.34
N HIS A 143 -11.22 -8.17 -9.38
CA HIS A 143 -12.08 -8.51 -8.24
C HIS A 143 -11.60 -9.81 -7.62
N PHE A 144 -11.71 -9.94 -6.30
CA PHE A 144 -11.35 -11.17 -5.60
C PHE A 144 -12.47 -11.66 -4.69
N ASP A 145 -12.70 -12.97 -4.76
CA ASP A 145 -13.60 -13.72 -3.87
C ASP A 145 -12.84 -14.89 -3.25
N PRO A 146 -13.21 -15.36 -2.04
CA PRO A 146 -12.52 -16.46 -1.39
C PRO A 146 -12.47 -17.72 -2.27
N ALA A 147 -11.30 -18.34 -2.37
CA ALA A 147 -11.18 -19.62 -3.02
C ALA A 147 -11.83 -20.73 -2.16
N PRO A 148 -12.77 -21.53 -2.68
CA PRO A 148 -13.52 -22.53 -1.89
C PRO A 148 -12.64 -23.58 -1.20
N ASN A 149 -11.48 -23.86 -1.77
CA ASN A 149 -10.54 -24.86 -1.26
C ASN A 149 -9.36 -24.27 -0.51
N PHE A 150 -9.40 -22.96 -0.19
CA PHE A 150 -8.35 -22.33 0.58
C PHE A 150 -8.43 -22.75 2.05
N HIS A 151 -7.33 -23.27 2.57
CA HIS A 151 -7.18 -23.64 3.97
C HIS A 151 -6.19 -22.67 4.60
N PRO A 152 -6.67 -21.69 5.40
CA PRO A 152 -5.80 -20.69 6.02
C PRO A 152 -4.71 -21.33 6.88
N PRO A 153 -3.42 -21.11 6.60
CA PRO A 153 -2.32 -21.71 7.36
C PRO A 153 -2.13 -21.07 8.73
N THR A 154 -2.54 -19.81 8.90
CA THR A 154 -2.43 -19.05 10.14
C THR A 154 -3.78 -18.53 10.60
N ARG A 155 -3.83 -18.00 11.82
CA ARG A 155 -5.07 -17.39 12.36
C ARG A 155 -5.40 -16.10 11.61
N GLU A 156 -4.40 -15.30 11.29
CA GLU A 156 -4.51 -14.04 10.55
C GLU A 156 -5.09 -14.29 9.15
N ALA A 157 -4.61 -15.33 8.47
CA ALA A 157 -5.09 -15.70 7.15
C ALA A 157 -6.56 -16.17 7.10
N ARG A 158 -7.20 -16.43 8.27
CA ARG A 158 -8.63 -16.80 8.31
C ARG A 158 -9.55 -15.71 7.79
N VAL A 159 -9.14 -14.46 7.87
CA VAL A 159 -9.92 -13.34 7.32
C VAL A 159 -10.16 -13.51 5.82
N PHE A 160 -9.23 -14.11 5.08
CA PHE A 160 -9.33 -14.30 3.64
C PHE A 160 -10.50 -15.22 3.23
N ALA A 161 -10.87 -16.18 4.07
CA ALA A 161 -12.02 -17.06 3.81
C ALA A 161 -13.39 -16.35 3.92
N SER A 162 -13.42 -15.12 4.39
CA SER A 162 -14.62 -14.31 4.60
C SER A 162 -14.49 -12.90 4.02
N MET A 163 -13.56 -12.69 3.09
CA MET A 163 -13.24 -11.38 2.54
C MET A 163 -13.43 -11.38 1.03
N THR A 164 -14.03 -10.31 0.52
CA THR A 164 -14.11 -9.99 -0.91
C THR A 164 -13.65 -8.57 -1.15
N GLY A 165 -13.27 -8.23 -2.37
CA GLY A 165 -12.82 -6.88 -2.66
C GLY A 165 -12.27 -6.69 -4.06
N ASP A 166 -11.59 -5.57 -4.26
CA ASP A 166 -11.02 -5.16 -5.54
C ASP A 166 -9.56 -4.76 -5.41
N LEU A 167 -8.81 -5.01 -6.46
CA LEU A 167 -7.40 -4.65 -6.59
C LEU A 167 -7.20 -3.93 -7.93
N VAL A 168 -6.41 -2.86 -7.93
CA VAL A 168 -5.96 -2.15 -9.14
C VAL A 168 -4.45 -2.28 -9.24
N VAL A 169 -3.98 -2.72 -10.38
CA VAL A 169 -2.57 -2.98 -10.69
C VAL A 169 -2.09 -2.00 -11.74
N ASP A 170 -0.89 -1.45 -11.56
CA ASP A 170 -0.16 -0.75 -12.61
C ASP A 170 0.37 -1.73 -13.65
N ASN A 171 0.03 -1.54 -14.93
CA ASN A 171 0.37 -2.46 -16.01
C ASN A 171 1.86 -2.40 -16.39
N GLN A 172 2.55 -1.32 -16.09
CA GLN A 172 3.95 -1.11 -16.47
C GLN A 172 4.92 -1.71 -15.47
N GLN A 173 4.68 -1.47 -14.18
CA GLN A 173 5.57 -1.89 -13.11
C GLN A 173 5.02 -3.09 -12.32
N HIS A 174 3.79 -3.50 -12.58
CA HIS A 174 3.08 -4.58 -11.88
C HIS A 174 3.01 -4.35 -10.36
N ARG A 175 2.84 -3.07 -9.97
CA ARG A 175 2.68 -2.67 -8.56
C ARG A 175 1.20 -2.54 -8.22
N ILE A 176 0.88 -2.74 -6.94
CA ILE A 176 -0.47 -2.48 -6.42
C ILE A 176 -0.67 -0.97 -6.36
N CYS A 177 -1.60 -0.43 -7.15
CA CYS A 177 -2.04 0.95 -7.00
C CYS A 177 -3.00 1.10 -5.84
N LYS A 178 -3.94 0.14 -5.73
CA LYS A 178 -4.99 0.16 -4.73
C LYS A 178 -5.48 -1.26 -4.47
N ILE A 179 -5.73 -1.56 -3.20
CA ILE A 179 -6.47 -2.74 -2.77
C ILE A 179 -7.50 -2.32 -1.74
N LYS A 180 -8.72 -2.82 -1.85
CA LYS A 180 -9.78 -2.66 -0.85
C LYS A 180 -10.49 -3.97 -0.65
N GLY A 181 -10.91 -4.23 0.58
CA GLY A 181 -11.68 -5.43 0.91
C GLY A 181 -12.57 -5.20 2.11
N HIS A 182 -13.56 -6.06 2.23
CA HIS A 182 -14.45 -6.10 3.40
C HIS A 182 -14.82 -7.53 3.74
N LEU A 183 -15.18 -7.74 5.00
CA LEU A 183 -15.70 -9.02 5.45
C LEU A 183 -17.20 -9.10 5.12
N PHE A 184 -17.63 -10.18 4.49
CA PHE A 184 -19.03 -10.49 4.25
C PHE A 184 -19.62 -11.52 5.25
N HIS A 185 -18.77 -12.02 6.17
CA HIS A 185 -19.14 -12.83 7.32
C HIS A 185 -18.23 -12.52 8.50
N ASP A 186 -18.76 -12.75 9.70
CA ASP A 186 -17.96 -12.64 10.92
C ASP A 186 -16.82 -13.68 10.96
N VAL A 187 -15.65 -13.24 11.40
CA VAL A 187 -14.48 -14.10 11.60
C VAL A 187 -14.17 -14.21 13.08
N THR A 188 -14.16 -15.44 13.62
CA THR A 188 -13.83 -15.70 15.02
C THR A 188 -12.46 -16.34 15.16
N PHE A 189 -11.75 -15.95 16.23
CA PHE A 189 -10.42 -16.45 16.55
C PHE A 189 -10.46 -17.20 17.89
N GLY A 190 -9.86 -18.41 17.90
CA GLY A 190 -9.83 -19.24 19.11
C GLY A 190 -11.20 -19.52 19.69
N GLY A 191 -12.18 -19.85 18.86
CA GLY A 191 -13.57 -20.07 19.28
C GLY A 191 -14.25 -18.81 19.85
N GLY A 192 -13.78 -17.63 19.49
CA GLY A 192 -14.27 -16.35 20.01
C GLY A 192 -13.53 -15.83 21.25
N LEU A 193 -12.68 -16.65 21.89
CA LEU A 193 -11.90 -16.24 23.07
C LEU A 193 -10.79 -15.26 22.75
N LEU A 194 -10.20 -15.36 21.54
CA LEU A 194 -9.11 -14.49 21.09
C LEU A 194 -9.59 -13.29 20.29
N GLY A 195 -10.88 -13.25 19.98
CA GLY A 195 -11.50 -12.13 19.29
C GLY A 195 -12.48 -12.53 18.21
N ARG A 196 -13.17 -11.51 17.70
CA ARG A 196 -14.15 -11.62 16.61
C ARG A 196 -14.09 -10.34 15.80
N LEU A 197 -13.97 -10.47 14.49
CA LEU A 197 -14.19 -9.39 13.52
C LEU A 197 -15.57 -9.57 12.91
N LYS A 198 -16.32 -8.49 12.81
CA LYS A 198 -17.67 -8.50 12.22
C LYS A 198 -17.62 -8.27 10.73
N GLU A 199 -18.68 -8.67 10.04
CA GLU A 199 -18.86 -8.56 8.59
C GLU A 199 -18.66 -7.15 8.02
N LYS A 200 -18.85 -6.08 8.83
CA LYS A 200 -18.63 -4.69 8.39
C LYS A 200 -17.17 -4.23 8.43
N SER A 201 -16.26 -5.09 8.90
CA SER A 201 -14.84 -4.75 8.89
C SER A 201 -14.32 -4.62 7.47
N SER A 202 -13.59 -3.53 7.21
CA SER A 202 -13.08 -3.21 5.87
C SER A 202 -11.70 -2.57 5.95
N PHE A 203 -11.02 -2.60 4.82
CA PHE A 203 -9.77 -1.86 4.63
C PHE A 203 -9.66 -1.33 3.21
N ALA A 204 -8.89 -0.29 3.03
CA ALA A 204 -8.40 0.16 1.73
C ALA A 204 -6.98 0.71 1.88
N LEU A 205 -6.10 0.33 0.97
CA LEU A 205 -4.74 0.80 0.88
C LEU A 205 -4.52 1.36 -0.53
N GLU A 206 -3.84 2.51 -0.61
CA GLU A 206 -3.41 3.08 -1.88
C GLU A 206 -1.92 3.33 -1.85
N GLN A 207 -1.24 2.98 -2.92
CA GLN A 207 0.15 3.34 -3.15
C GLN A 207 0.24 4.36 -4.28
N GLN A 208 1.27 5.19 -4.22
CA GLN A 208 1.63 6.08 -5.32
C GLN A 208 3.09 5.94 -5.68
N GLN A 209 3.39 6.13 -6.94
CA GLN A 209 4.77 6.21 -7.39
C GLN A 209 5.37 7.56 -6.93
N VAL A 210 6.44 7.49 -6.15
CA VAL A 210 7.15 8.67 -5.59
C VAL A 210 8.50 8.91 -6.29
N GLY A 211 8.96 7.94 -7.06
CA GLY A 211 10.19 8.01 -7.87
C GLY A 211 10.14 7.00 -9.02
N PRO A 212 11.17 6.92 -9.87
CA PRO A 212 11.14 6.06 -11.07
C PRO A 212 10.79 4.59 -10.80
N SER A 213 11.21 4.06 -9.65
CA SER A 213 10.96 2.66 -9.24
C SER A 213 10.45 2.57 -7.80
N TYR A 214 10.15 3.68 -7.14
CA TYR A 214 9.78 3.76 -5.74
C TYR A 214 8.28 4.03 -5.60
N TRP A 215 7.64 3.23 -4.77
CA TRP A 215 6.20 3.31 -4.48
C TRP A 215 5.99 3.32 -2.98
N GLU A 216 5.18 4.27 -2.52
CA GLU A 216 4.90 4.47 -1.11
C GLU A 216 3.40 4.45 -0.83
N LEU A 217 3.03 3.98 0.35
CA LEU A 217 1.66 4.06 0.82
C LEU A 217 1.26 5.53 0.97
N SER A 218 0.23 5.94 0.23
CA SER A 218 -0.31 7.29 0.25
C SER A 218 -1.61 7.40 1.04
N GLN A 219 -2.40 6.30 1.13
CA GLN A 219 -3.62 6.25 1.93
C GLN A 219 -3.76 4.89 2.59
N ILE A 220 -4.17 4.90 3.85
CA ILE A 220 -4.50 3.73 4.66
C ILE A 220 -5.86 4.01 5.28
N HIS A 221 -6.84 3.18 4.97
CA HIS A 221 -8.13 3.19 5.64
C HIS A 221 -8.37 1.81 6.25
N VAL A 222 -8.60 1.76 7.56
CA VAL A 222 -8.91 0.53 8.27
C VAL A 222 -10.10 0.78 9.18
N HIS A 223 -11.15 -0.01 9.02
CA HIS A 223 -12.32 -0.03 9.89
C HIS A 223 -12.56 -1.45 10.36
N LEU A 224 -12.23 -1.75 11.60
CA LEU A 224 -12.45 -3.05 12.21
C LEU A 224 -13.52 -2.95 13.28
N GLU A 225 -14.63 -3.64 13.09
CA GLU A 225 -15.66 -3.82 14.10
C GLU A 225 -15.41 -5.11 14.88
N GLY A 226 -15.35 -5.03 16.19
CA GLY A 226 -15.20 -6.18 17.06
C GLY A 226 -14.00 -6.10 18.00
N ASN A 227 -13.63 -7.25 18.57
CA ASN A 227 -12.46 -7.40 19.42
C ASN A 227 -11.52 -8.42 18.79
N ALA A 228 -10.36 -7.99 18.31
CA ALA A 228 -9.37 -8.86 17.74
C ALA A 228 -8.00 -8.57 18.35
N LEU A 229 -7.59 -9.38 19.32
CA LEU A 229 -6.30 -9.26 19.99
C LEU A 229 -5.12 -9.55 19.04
N LEU A 230 -5.40 -10.18 17.88
CA LEU A 230 -4.38 -10.55 16.89
C LEU A 230 -3.84 -9.35 16.09
N PHE A 231 -4.60 -8.27 16.00
CA PHE A 231 -4.23 -7.07 15.24
C PHE A 231 -3.85 -5.93 16.18
N LYS A 232 -2.95 -6.19 17.12
CA LYS A 232 -2.54 -5.23 18.15
C LYS A 232 -1.95 -3.93 17.61
N SER A 233 -1.33 -3.98 16.46
CA SER A 233 -0.69 -2.83 15.81
C SER A 233 -1.64 -1.99 14.98
N VAL A 234 -2.83 -2.52 14.63
CA VAL A 234 -3.83 -1.81 13.83
C VAL A 234 -4.91 -1.25 14.75
N SER A 235 -5.16 0.05 14.67
CA SER A 235 -6.29 0.69 15.32
C SER A 235 -7.60 0.12 14.77
N LEU A 236 -8.64 0.01 15.60
CA LEU A 236 -9.97 -0.42 15.15
C LEU A 236 -10.58 0.50 14.10
N GLN A 237 -10.20 1.76 14.10
CA GLN A 237 -10.46 2.72 13.05
C GLN A 237 -9.19 3.54 12.83
N GLN A 238 -8.75 3.65 11.59
CA GLN A 238 -7.56 4.40 11.21
C GLN A 238 -7.70 4.91 9.78
N ASP A 239 -7.52 6.20 9.62
CA ASP A 239 -7.45 6.87 8.34
C ASP A 239 -6.14 7.65 8.27
N ASP A 240 -5.17 7.15 7.51
CA ASP A 240 -3.90 7.85 7.31
C ASP A 240 -3.81 8.33 5.87
N LYS A 241 -3.31 9.54 5.69
CA LYS A 241 -3.01 10.13 4.40
C LYS A 241 -1.59 10.66 4.42
N ARG A 242 -0.77 10.17 3.49
CA ARG A 242 0.62 10.58 3.31
C ARG A 242 0.79 11.37 2.02
N SER A 243 1.56 12.43 2.09
CA SER A 243 1.77 13.35 0.97
C SER A 243 3.13 14.02 1.07
N LYS A 244 3.51 14.80 0.03
CA LYS A 244 4.75 15.57 0.00
C LYS A 244 6.01 14.73 0.20
N PHE A 245 6.03 13.53 -0.38
CA PHE A 245 7.18 12.65 -0.30
C PHE A 245 8.43 13.30 -0.88
N GLN A 246 9.51 13.25 -0.11
CA GLN A 246 10.84 13.73 -0.49
C GLN A 246 11.86 12.63 -0.17
N PRO A 247 12.77 12.28 -1.09
CA PRO A 247 13.78 11.27 -0.82
C PRO A 247 14.77 11.80 0.22
N GLU A 248 15.11 10.96 1.19
CA GLU A 248 16.21 11.23 2.10
C GLU A 248 17.57 10.81 1.50
N PRO A 249 18.67 11.46 1.90
CA PRO A 249 19.99 10.89 1.66
C PRO A 249 20.08 9.50 2.33
N GLY A 250 20.69 8.52 1.66
CA GLY A 250 20.87 7.18 2.24
C GLY A 250 21.58 7.21 3.61
N ASP A 251 21.33 6.22 4.44
CA ASP A 251 21.98 6.01 5.76
C ASP A 251 21.87 7.18 6.77
N VAL A 252 20.72 7.83 6.78
CA VAL A 252 20.44 8.93 7.73
C VAL A 252 20.28 8.36 9.15
N THR A 253 20.96 8.98 10.14
CA THR A 253 20.76 8.66 11.56
C THR A 253 19.48 9.31 12.08
N LEU A 254 18.99 8.84 13.25
CA LEU A 254 17.81 9.47 13.88
C LEU A 254 18.03 10.95 14.20
N GLU A 255 19.25 11.36 14.57
CA GLU A 255 19.60 12.76 14.83
C GLU A 255 19.58 13.59 13.54
N GLN A 256 20.06 13.02 12.44
CA GLN A 256 20.00 13.67 11.13
C GLN A 256 18.56 13.79 10.64
N ALA A 257 17.75 12.71 10.78
CA ALA A 257 16.33 12.72 10.48
C ALA A 257 15.57 13.78 11.29
N ALA A 258 15.91 13.95 12.56
CA ALA A 258 15.35 15.02 13.40
C ALA A 258 15.64 16.43 12.86
N ILE A 259 16.85 16.65 12.35
CA ILE A 259 17.21 17.93 11.70
C ILE A 259 16.39 18.11 10.42
N LEU A 260 16.22 17.05 9.61
CA LEU A 260 15.48 17.12 8.37
C LEU A 260 14.02 17.47 8.61
N VAL A 261 13.31 16.75 9.49
CA VAL A 261 11.89 17.07 9.79
C VAL A 261 11.71 18.45 10.43
N MET A 262 12.70 18.94 11.20
CA MET A 262 12.63 20.27 11.78
C MET A 262 12.82 21.39 10.74
N ASN A 263 13.46 21.11 9.62
CA ASN A 263 13.62 22.04 8.50
C ASN A 263 12.40 22.10 7.58
N GLU A 264 11.50 21.11 7.67
CA GLU A 264 10.26 21.13 6.89
C GLU A 264 9.34 22.29 7.30
N PRO A 265 8.51 22.83 6.37
CA PRO A 265 7.66 23.96 6.68
C PRO A 265 6.63 23.62 7.75
N ASN A 266 6.39 24.56 8.66
CA ASN A 266 5.26 24.51 9.58
C ASN A 266 4.01 24.99 8.84
N LEU A 267 3.36 24.09 8.12
CA LEU A 267 2.24 24.39 7.21
C LEU A 267 1.03 25.00 7.90
N LEU A 268 0.92 24.81 9.21
CA LEU A 268 -0.22 25.29 10.01
C LEU A 268 0.00 26.73 10.50
N ALA A 269 1.24 27.20 10.55
CA ALA A 269 1.58 28.55 11.01
C ALA A 269 1.20 29.65 10.01
N CYS A 270 0.97 29.31 8.74
CA CYS A 270 0.75 30.29 7.67
C CYS A 270 -0.72 30.50 7.29
N GLY A 271 -1.68 29.76 7.88
CA GLY A 271 -3.11 29.94 7.57
C GLY A 271 -3.50 29.71 6.10
N GLU A 272 -2.61 29.15 5.29
CA GLU A 272 -2.92 28.83 3.91
C GLU A 272 -3.56 27.45 3.80
N PRO A 273 -4.73 27.36 3.10
CA PRO A 273 -5.24 26.05 2.72
C PRO A 273 -4.17 25.34 1.87
N VAL A 274 -3.99 24.05 2.08
CA VAL A 274 -3.04 23.18 1.35
C VAL A 274 -3.36 23.26 -0.16
N ALA A 275 -2.93 24.36 -0.80
CA ALA A 275 -2.97 24.53 -2.24
C ALA A 275 -1.69 23.92 -2.82
N ALA A 276 -1.85 23.03 -3.77
CA ALA A 276 -0.77 22.37 -4.49
C ALA A 276 0.29 23.39 -4.92
N VAL A 277 1.53 23.21 -4.47
CA VAL A 277 2.68 23.93 -5.00
C VAL A 277 2.84 23.48 -6.46
N ALA A 278 2.53 24.39 -7.38
CA ALA A 278 2.72 24.19 -8.81
C ALA A 278 4.22 24.13 -9.10
N GLY A 279 4.72 23.00 -9.60
CA GLY A 279 6.10 22.93 -10.09
C GLY A 279 6.66 21.57 -10.41
N SER A 280 6.12 20.50 -9.90
CA SER A 280 6.44 19.15 -10.39
C SER A 280 5.15 18.47 -10.80
N GLN A 281 5.05 18.12 -12.07
CA GLN A 281 3.92 17.35 -12.56
C GLN A 281 3.94 16.00 -11.84
N PRO A 282 2.96 15.71 -10.96
CA PRO A 282 2.92 14.40 -10.32
C PRO A 282 2.76 13.35 -11.42
N PRO A 283 3.40 12.18 -11.30
CA PRO A 283 3.07 11.06 -12.16
C PRO A 283 1.56 10.83 -12.09
N ALA A 284 0.97 10.46 -13.23
CA ALA A 284 -0.48 10.30 -13.34
C ALA A 284 -0.98 9.37 -12.21
N PRO A 285 -1.97 9.79 -11.42
CA PRO A 285 -2.47 8.96 -10.34
C PRO A 285 -3.05 7.67 -10.91
N CYS A 286 -2.80 6.56 -10.25
CA CYS A 286 -3.50 5.31 -10.49
C CYS A 286 -4.98 5.51 -10.14
N GLY A 287 -5.83 5.78 -11.14
CA GLY A 287 -7.29 5.83 -10.99
C GLY A 287 -7.85 7.08 -10.29
N GLU A 288 -9.12 7.32 -10.52
CA GLU A 288 -9.86 8.48 -10.02
C GLU A 288 -9.83 8.62 -8.49
N LYS A 289 -9.70 9.87 -8.03
CA LYS A 289 -9.80 10.23 -6.61
C LYS A 289 -11.13 9.74 -6.04
N ILE A 290 -11.06 8.84 -5.07
CA ILE A 290 -12.26 8.43 -4.32
C ILE A 290 -12.71 9.62 -3.48
N LYS A 291 -13.94 10.09 -3.73
CA LYS A 291 -14.61 11.03 -2.84
C LYS A 291 -15.02 10.30 -1.56
N ARG A 292 -14.90 10.95 -0.39
CA ARG A 292 -15.39 10.47 0.92
C ARG A 292 -16.80 9.82 0.88
N ALA A 293 -17.59 10.10 -0.16
CA ALA A 293 -18.93 9.59 -0.36
C ALA A 293 -18.99 8.12 -0.82
N ASP A 294 -17.89 7.53 -1.27
CA ASP A 294 -17.87 6.17 -1.82
C ASP A 294 -17.72 5.08 -0.74
N PHE A 295 -17.59 5.48 0.54
CA PHE A 295 -17.58 4.63 1.73
C PHE A 295 -18.89 4.76 2.52
N LYS A 296 -20.04 4.53 1.89
CA LYS A 296 -21.25 4.26 2.67
C LYS A 296 -21.38 2.75 2.92
N PRO A 297 -21.71 2.38 4.17
CA PRO A 297 -21.86 0.99 4.57
C PRO A 297 -22.95 0.26 3.78
#